data_d8c2ded52e2f0814d09346a77b49b3ea
#
_entry.id   d8c2ded52e2f0814d09346a77b49b3ea
#
_cell.length_a   1.000
_cell.length_b   1.000
_cell.length_c   1.000
_cell.angle_alpha   90.00
_cell.angle_beta   90.00
_cell.angle_gamma   90.00
#
_symmetry.space_group_name_H-M   'P 1'
#
loop_
_entity.id
_entity.type
_entity.pdbx_description
1 polymer ?
#
loop_
_entity_poly.entity_id
_entity_poly.type
_entity_poly.pdbx_seq_one_letter_code
_entity_poly.pdbx_strand_id
1 'polypeptide(L)' 'MEELDIWRTAKVLIDAHGEGAWLQAAQRADRALEEGKPEIAGVWKRVLRAVEQLQDTPPDATVH' A
#
# COMPACT_ATOMS: atom_id res chain seq x y z
N MET A 1 -6.61 -3.49 -12.19
CA MET A 1 -5.47 -4.24 -11.60
C MET A 1 -6.01 -5.40 -10.80
N GLU A 2 -5.47 -6.57 -11.01
CA GLU A 2 -5.93 -7.73 -10.29
C GLU A 2 -5.37 -7.76 -8.88
N GLU A 3 -6.03 -8.53 -8.03
CA GLU A 3 -5.65 -8.59 -6.63
C GLU A 3 -4.20 -9.04 -6.43
N LEU A 4 -3.75 -10.01 -7.23
CA LEU A 4 -2.38 -10.48 -7.12
C LEU A 4 -1.39 -9.35 -7.41
N ASP A 5 -1.72 -8.50 -8.39
CA ASP A 5 -0.85 -7.37 -8.72
C ASP A 5 -0.82 -6.35 -7.59
N ILE A 6 -1.92 -6.20 -6.88
CA ILE A 6 -1.99 -5.30 -5.72
C ILE A 6 -1.00 -5.78 -4.65
N TRP A 7 -1.01 -7.08 -4.35
CA TRP A 7 -0.10 -7.63 -3.35
C TRP A 7 1.35 -7.52 -3.78
N ARG A 8 1.63 -7.76 -5.05
CA ARG A 8 2.98 -7.63 -5.58
C ARG A 8 3.47 -6.20 -5.47
N THR A 9 2.62 -5.24 -5.81
CA THR A 9 2.98 -3.83 -5.73
C THR A 9 3.26 -3.43 -4.29
N ALA A 10 2.42 -3.91 -3.37
CA ALA A 10 2.64 -3.63 -1.96
C ALA A 10 3.99 -4.17 -1.49
N LYS A 11 4.33 -5.39 -1.91
CA LYS A 11 5.59 -5.99 -1.52
C LYS A 11 6.78 -5.22 -2.09
N VAL A 12 6.66 -4.79 -3.34
CA VAL A 12 7.72 -3.99 -3.95
C VAL A 12 7.95 -2.71 -3.15
N LEU A 13 6.87 -2.05 -2.74
CA LEU A 13 6.99 -0.83 -1.95
C LEU A 13 7.65 -1.12 -0.60
N ILE A 14 7.28 -2.22 0.03
CA ILE A 14 7.86 -2.59 1.31
C ILE A 14 9.35 -2.88 1.15
N ASP A 15 9.71 -3.62 0.09
CA ASP A 15 11.11 -3.94 -0.15
C ASP A 15 11.94 -2.69 -0.41
N ALA A 16 11.35 -1.70 -1.07
CA ALA A 16 12.08 -0.48 -1.43
C ALA A 16 12.09 0.56 -0.31
N HIS A 17 11.03 0.63 0.47
CA HIS A 17 10.86 1.73 1.42
C HIS A 17 10.69 1.29 2.87
N GLY A 18 10.55 -0.01 3.12
CA GLY A 18 10.37 -0.48 4.49
C GLY A 18 9.15 0.13 5.15
N GLU A 19 9.36 0.75 6.30
CA GLU A 19 8.25 1.35 7.03
C GLU A 19 7.62 2.52 6.30
N GLY A 20 8.33 3.09 5.33
CA GLY A 20 7.79 4.18 4.53
C GLY A 20 6.88 3.75 3.40
N ALA A 21 6.67 2.44 3.22
CA ALA A 21 5.86 1.95 2.12
C ALA A 21 4.42 2.47 2.20
N TRP A 22 3.87 2.50 3.40
CA TRP A 22 2.52 3.01 3.62
C TRP A 22 2.39 4.45 3.12
N LEU A 23 3.37 5.29 3.50
CA LEU A 23 3.35 6.69 3.11
C LEU A 23 3.47 6.84 1.60
N GLN A 24 4.29 6.01 0.96
CA GLN A 24 4.42 6.04 -0.48
C GLN A 24 3.09 5.76 -1.17
N ALA A 25 2.38 4.73 -0.71
CA ALA A 25 1.09 4.40 -1.29
C ALA A 25 0.08 5.54 -1.07
N ALA A 26 0.09 6.11 0.13
CA ALA A 26 -0.83 7.21 0.44
C ALA A 26 -0.56 8.43 -0.43
N GLN A 27 0.71 8.77 -0.63
CA GLN A 27 1.06 9.92 -1.46
C GLN A 27 0.65 9.72 -2.90
N ARG A 28 0.80 8.51 -3.41
CA ARG A 28 0.41 8.22 -4.79
C ARG A 28 -1.10 8.28 -4.96
N ALA A 29 -1.85 7.83 -3.95
CA ALA A 29 -3.30 7.96 -3.99
C ALA A 29 -3.72 9.42 -4.00
N ASP A 30 -3.10 10.24 -3.15
CA ASP A 30 -3.42 11.66 -3.09
C ASP A 30 -3.09 12.36 -4.40
N ARG A 31 -1.93 12.04 -4.98
CA ARG A 31 -1.55 12.65 -6.25
C ARG A 31 -2.55 12.29 -7.35
N ALA A 32 -2.99 11.04 -7.38
CA ALA A 32 -3.95 10.62 -8.39
C ALA A 32 -5.26 11.40 -8.26
N LEU A 33 -5.70 11.64 -7.01
CA LEU A 33 -6.90 12.45 -6.81
C LEU A 33 -6.70 13.88 -7.27
N GLU A 34 -5.54 14.46 -7.00
CA GLU A 34 -5.23 15.83 -7.44
C GLU A 34 -5.22 15.95 -8.96
N GLU A 35 -4.80 14.86 -9.62
CA GLU A 35 -4.75 14.85 -11.08
C GLU A 35 -6.07 14.46 -11.71
N GLY A 36 -7.11 14.27 -10.92
CA GLY A 36 -8.41 13.93 -11.45
C GLY A 36 -8.52 12.48 -11.90
N LYS A 37 -7.79 11.58 -11.25
CA LYS A 37 -7.77 10.16 -11.61
C LYS A 37 -8.26 9.30 -10.44
N PRO A 38 -9.57 9.37 -10.12
CA PRO A 38 -10.07 8.65 -8.94
C PRO A 38 -9.93 7.14 -9.05
N GLU A 39 -9.97 6.58 -10.25
CA GLU A 39 -9.82 5.14 -10.41
C GLU A 39 -8.42 4.70 -10.03
N ILE A 40 -7.44 5.49 -10.41
CA ILE A 40 -6.06 5.18 -10.08
C ILE A 40 -5.85 5.37 -8.58
N ALA A 41 -6.47 6.40 -8.01
CA ALA A 41 -6.39 6.59 -6.56
C ALA A 41 -6.97 5.40 -5.82
N GLY A 42 -8.05 4.82 -6.33
CA GLY A 42 -8.64 3.63 -5.74
C GLY A 42 -7.69 2.45 -5.73
N VAL A 43 -6.92 2.28 -6.80
CA VAL A 43 -5.93 1.22 -6.87
C VAL A 43 -4.87 1.42 -5.79
N TRP A 44 -4.36 2.65 -5.64
CA TRP A 44 -3.34 2.92 -4.63
C TRP A 44 -3.88 2.76 -3.21
N LYS A 45 -5.17 3.02 -2.99
CA LYS A 45 -5.76 2.76 -1.69
C LYS A 45 -5.79 1.27 -1.38
N ARG A 46 -6.02 0.44 -2.39
CA ARG A 46 -5.95 -1.01 -2.18
C ARG A 46 -4.52 -1.44 -1.88
N VAL A 47 -3.56 -0.86 -2.58
CA VAL A 47 -2.15 -1.15 -2.31
C VAL A 47 -1.81 -0.74 -0.87
N LEU A 48 -2.31 0.42 -0.43
CA LEU A 48 -2.07 0.88 0.92
C LEU A 48 -2.59 -0.13 1.95
N ARG A 49 -3.79 -0.66 1.72
CA ARG A 49 -4.34 -1.67 2.63
C ARG A 49 -3.51 -2.93 2.64
N ALA A 50 -3.02 -3.34 1.47
CA ALA A 50 -2.16 -4.52 1.39
C ALA A 50 -0.87 -4.30 2.15
N VAL A 51 -0.28 -3.10 2.03
CA VAL A 51 0.92 -2.75 2.78
C VAL A 51 0.63 -2.84 4.28
N GLU A 52 -0.51 -2.29 4.71
CA GLU A 52 -0.86 -2.35 6.12
C GLU A 52 -0.96 -3.77 6.62
N GLN A 53 -1.61 -4.64 5.85
CA GLN A 53 -1.77 -6.02 6.26
C GLN A 53 -0.44 -6.75 6.32
N LEU A 54 0.42 -6.50 5.35
CA LEU A 54 1.72 -7.17 5.33
C LEU A 54 2.65 -6.70 6.45
N GLN A 55 2.57 -5.43 6.82
CA GLN A 55 3.44 -4.88 7.86
C GLN A 55 2.84 -4.95 9.25
N ASP A 56 1.53 -5.06 9.31
CA ASP A 56 0.82 -5.11 10.58
C ASP A 56 0.71 -6.51 11.12
N THR A 57 1.35 -7.43 10.46
CA THR A 57 1.32 -8.77 10.92
C THR A 57 2.27 -8.86 12.04
N PRO A 58 1.88 -8.85 13.13
CA PRO A 58 2.78 -8.83 14.18
C PRO A 58 2.86 -10.08 14.73
N PRO A 59 3.54 -10.35 14.81
CA PRO A 59 3.66 -11.37 15.57
C PRO A 59 3.44 -11.07 16.96
N ASP A 60 3.60 -10.61 16.80
CA ASP A 60 3.63 -10.46 17.72
C ASP A 60 3.14 -10.28 18.33
N ALA A 61 3.00 -10.18 17.93
CA ALA A 61 2.58 -9.88 18.41
C ALA A 61 2.29 -10.08 19.08
N THR A 62 2.45 -10.19 19.02
CA THR A 62 2.21 -10.30 19.62
C THR A 62 2.33 -10.39 20.46
N VAL A 63 2.47 -10.53 20.67
CA VAL A 63 2.51 -10.55 21.47
C VAL A 63 2.47 -10.42 22.27
N HIS A 64 2.46 -10.45 22.56
CA HIS A 64 2.27 -10.26 23.42
C HIS A 64 2.16 -10.59 24.04
#